data_5ed0c62d4b06d4973be443c0b2c95e5b
#
_entry.id   5ed0c62d4b06d4973be443c0b2c95e5b
#
_cell.length_a   1.000
_cell.length_b   1.000
_cell.length_c   1.000
_cell.angle_alpha   90.00
_cell.angle_beta   90.00
_cell.angle_gamma   90.00
#
_symmetry.space_group_name_H-M   'P 1'
#
loop_
_entity.id
_entity.type
_entity.pdbx_description
1 polymer ?
#
loop_
_entity_poly.entity_id
_entity_poly.type
_entity_poly.pdbx_seq_one_letter_code
_entity_poly.pdbx_strand_id
1 'polypeptide(L)'
;MFENLTDKLERSFKLIKGEGRITEINVAETLKEIRRALIDADVNYKVAKSFTDEVKQKALGQDVLKSVKPGQMITKIVRDELAQLMGGTATDIKLEGTPAVILIAGLQGSGKTTFSGKLAAMLKSKKGRQVLLVAGDVYRPAAIDQLKVLGGQIGVEVYTEEGNKNPVQIAENAIKYARQHGFNVVIVDTAGRLAVDEAMMQEITAIKQAVKPGETLFVVDSMTGQDAVNTAREFNQRLDFDGVVLTKLDGDTRGGAAISIRAVVNKPLKFCLLYTSPSPRDRTRSR
;
A
#
# COMPACT_ATOMS: atom_id res chain seq x y z
N MET A 1 -13.10 5.32 6.91
CA MET A 1 -11.78 4.78 7.31
C MET A 1 -11.12 5.62 8.40
N PHE A 2 -10.80 6.89 8.19
CA PHE A 2 -10.16 7.75 9.20
C PHE A 2 -11.13 8.61 10.02
N GLU A 3 -12.44 8.39 9.94
CA GLU A 3 -13.45 9.23 10.58
C GLU A 3 -13.22 9.36 12.09
N ASN A 4 -13.04 8.23 12.78
CA ASN A 4 -12.79 8.22 14.21
C ASN A 4 -11.48 8.95 14.61
N LEU A 5 -10.41 8.79 13.80
CA LEU A 5 -9.15 9.50 14.00
C LEU A 5 -9.33 10.99 13.72
N THR A 6 -10.02 11.34 12.64
CA THR A 6 -10.31 12.74 12.27
C THR A 6 -11.09 13.44 13.38
N ASP A 7 -12.17 12.82 13.87
CA ASP A 7 -12.98 13.39 14.97
C ASP A 7 -12.18 13.62 16.26
N LYS A 8 -11.32 12.67 16.62
CA LYS A 8 -10.45 12.80 17.80
C LYS A 8 -9.41 13.92 17.62
N LEU A 9 -8.79 13.99 16.44
CA LEU A 9 -7.86 15.07 16.11
C LEU A 9 -8.54 16.44 16.09
N GLU A 10 -9.74 16.54 15.53
CA GLU A 10 -10.50 17.80 15.52
C GLU A 10 -10.87 18.26 16.92
N ARG A 11 -11.22 17.36 17.84
CA ARG A 11 -11.46 17.69 19.25
C ARG A 11 -10.20 18.25 19.90
N SER A 12 -9.06 17.60 19.73
CA SER A 12 -7.78 18.08 20.25
C SER A 12 -7.39 19.45 19.67
N PHE A 13 -7.69 19.69 18.38
CA PHE A 13 -7.47 20.99 17.75
C PHE A 13 -8.42 22.10 18.24
N LYS A 14 -9.67 21.76 18.59
CA LYS A 14 -10.60 22.75 19.16
C LYS A 14 -10.13 23.25 20.50
N LEU A 15 -9.57 22.38 21.34
CA LEU A 15 -9.02 22.78 22.64
C LEU A 15 -7.88 23.78 22.47
N ILE A 16 -6.92 23.53 21.58
CA ILE A 16 -5.76 24.42 21.41
C ILE A 16 -6.09 25.71 20.64
N LYS A 17 -7.11 25.71 19.77
CA LYS A 17 -7.56 26.90 19.04
C LYS A 17 -8.22 27.95 19.93
N GLY A 18 -8.83 27.53 21.04
CA GLY A 18 -9.49 28.40 22.00
C GLY A 18 -8.52 29.12 22.95
N GLU A 19 -7.26 28.73 22.98
CA GLU A 19 -6.27 29.29 23.90
C GLU A 19 -5.62 30.56 23.34
N GLY A 20 -5.74 31.65 24.05
CA GLY A 20 -5.16 32.94 23.65
C GLY A 20 -3.63 33.02 23.83
N ARG A 21 -3.05 32.13 24.63
CA ARG A 21 -1.60 31.94 24.80
C ARG A 21 -1.26 30.48 24.79
N ILE A 22 -0.26 30.10 24.04
CA ILE A 22 0.29 28.74 24.02
C ILE A 22 1.47 28.68 24.98
N THR A 23 1.38 27.71 25.90
CA THR A 23 2.43 27.35 26.82
C THR A 23 2.97 25.97 26.46
N GLU A 24 4.18 25.66 26.91
CA GLU A 24 4.75 24.32 26.74
C GLU A 24 3.84 23.21 27.32
N ILE A 25 3.12 23.52 28.40
CA ILE A 25 2.18 22.61 29.08
C ILE A 25 1.00 22.30 28.15
N ASN A 26 0.36 23.30 27.57
CA ASN A 26 -0.80 23.13 26.68
C ASN A 26 -0.43 22.35 25.43
N VAL A 27 0.76 22.61 24.87
CA VAL A 27 1.30 21.83 23.73
C VAL A 27 1.51 20.38 24.14
N ALA A 28 2.12 20.11 25.29
CA ALA A 28 2.39 18.76 25.74
C ALA A 28 1.09 17.95 25.99
N GLU A 29 0.06 18.57 26.56
CA GLU A 29 -1.25 17.96 26.77
C GLU A 29 -1.93 17.61 25.44
N THR A 30 -1.98 18.56 24.51
CA THR A 30 -2.56 18.34 23.17
C THR A 30 -1.83 17.22 22.43
N LEU A 31 -0.50 17.20 22.47
CA LEU A 31 0.29 16.14 21.82
C LEU A 31 0.10 14.78 22.48
N LYS A 32 -0.15 14.72 23.79
CA LYS A 32 -0.51 13.49 24.48
C LYS A 32 -1.86 12.95 24.00
N GLU A 33 -2.85 13.81 23.78
CA GLU A 33 -4.14 13.40 23.22
C GLU A 33 -4.02 12.95 21.76
N ILE A 34 -3.26 13.70 20.94
CA ILE A 34 -2.98 13.30 19.56
C ILE A 34 -2.29 11.94 19.50
N ARG A 35 -1.28 11.70 20.35
CA ARG A 35 -0.62 10.39 20.47
C ARG A 35 -1.60 9.28 20.83
N ARG A 36 -2.49 9.54 21.80
CA ARG A 36 -3.53 8.60 22.19
C ARG A 36 -4.49 8.30 21.02
N ALA A 37 -4.93 9.33 20.29
CA ALA A 37 -5.78 9.18 19.14
C ALA A 37 -5.13 8.33 18.03
N LEU A 38 -3.83 8.50 17.79
CA LEU A 38 -3.07 7.70 16.83
C LEU A 38 -2.97 6.24 17.29
N ILE A 39 -2.69 5.98 18.57
CA ILE A 39 -2.62 4.63 19.12
C ILE A 39 -3.99 3.95 19.08
N ASP A 40 -5.06 4.66 19.43
CA ASP A 40 -6.45 4.16 19.33
C ASP A 40 -6.86 3.85 17.89
N ALA A 41 -6.21 4.50 16.91
CA ALA A 41 -6.37 4.24 15.49
C ALA A 41 -5.44 3.11 14.98
N ASP A 42 -4.77 2.37 15.87
CA ASP A 42 -3.87 1.26 15.56
C ASP A 42 -2.52 1.69 14.94
N VAL A 43 -2.12 2.94 15.11
CA VAL A 43 -0.78 3.39 14.73
C VAL A 43 0.26 2.78 15.68
N ASN A 44 1.36 2.28 15.14
CA ASN A 44 2.47 1.75 15.92
C ASN A 44 2.97 2.78 16.94
N TYR A 45 3.17 2.36 18.19
CA TYR A 45 3.57 3.25 19.29
C TYR A 45 4.84 4.06 18.98
N LYS A 46 5.87 3.44 18.40
CA LYS A 46 7.12 4.12 18.06
C LYS A 46 6.89 5.21 17.02
N VAL A 47 6.04 4.93 16.03
CA VAL A 47 5.65 5.90 15.00
C VAL A 47 4.87 7.05 15.60
N ALA A 48 3.86 6.77 16.42
CA ALA A 48 3.06 7.80 17.09
C ALA A 48 3.91 8.67 18.03
N LYS A 49 4.87 8.06 18.73
CA LYS A 49 5.82 8.78 19.59
C LYS A 49 6.73 9.70 18.78
N SER A 50 7.43 9.17 17.76
CA SER A 50 8.34 9.96 16.91
C SER A 50 7.61 11.16 16.30
N PHE A 51 6.44 10.91 15.73
CA PHE A 51 5.57 11.96 15.17
C PHE A 51 5.26 13.07 16.18
N THR A 52 4.81 12.72 17.38
CA THR A 52 4.47 13.74 18.38
C THR A 52 5.70 14.46 18.93
N ASP A 53 6.85 13.81 18.99
CA ASP A 53 8.10 14.42 19.40
C ASP A 53 8.61 15.43 18.35
N GLU A 54 8.49 15.12 17.06
CA GLU A 54 8.81 16.02 15.95
C GLU A 54 7.86 17.25 15.93
N VAL A 55 6.55 17.02 16.07
CA VAL A 55 5.57 18.10 16.18
C VAL A 55 5.87 18.99 17.38
N LYS A 56 6.25 18.41 18.53
CA LYS A 56 6.63 19.17 19.73
C LYS A 56 7.78 20.12 19.45
N GLN A 57 8.84 19.65 18.82
CA GLN A 57 10.00 20.46 18.48
C GLN A 57 9.62 21.65 17.57
N LYS A 58 8.80 21.41 16.56
CA LYS A 58 8.32 22.45 15.64
C LYS A 58 7.35 23.44 16.32
N ALA A 59 6.45 22.92 17.18
CA ALA A 59 5.47 23.74 17.89
C ALA A 59 6.07 24.67 18.96
N LEU A 60 7.20 24.29 19.53
CA LEU A 60 7.93 25.10 20.51
C LEU A 60 8.96 26.06 19.88
N GLY A 61 9.02 26.11 18.53
CA GLY A 61 9.84 27.07 17.81
C GLY A 61 9.43 28.54 18.09
N GLN A 62 10.40 29.44 18.06
CA GLN A 62 10.16 30.88 18.40
C GLN A 62 9.11 31.53 17.50
N ASP A 63 9.00 31.13 16.26
CA ASP A 63 8.02 31.68 15.30
C ASP A 63 6.58 31.34 15.68
N VAL A 64 6.35 30.17 16.27
CA VAL A 64 5.04 29.73 16.74
C VAL A 64 4.64 30.47 18.00
N LEU A 65 5.56 30.58 18.97
CA LEU A 65 5.32 31.23 20.25
C LEU A 65 5.07 32.74 20.12
N LYS A 66 5.65 33.39 19.11
CA LYS A 66 5.47 34.81 18.79
C LYS A 66 4.30 35.11 17.85
N SER A 67 3.63 34.09 17.35
CA SER A 67 2.52 34.25 16.39
C SER A 67 1.29 34.87 17.04
N VAL A 68 0.56 35.68 16.27
CA VAL A 68 -0.74 36.23 16.67
C VAL A 68 -1.82 35.16 16.83
N LYS A 69 -1.67 33.98 16.14
CA LYS A 69 -2.60 32.87 16.20
C LYS A 69 -1.86 31.52 16.37
N PRO A 70 -1.22 31.31 17.51
CA PRO A 70 -0.33 30.17 17.70
C PRO A 70 -1.07 28.82 17.64
N GLY A 71 -2.33 28.71 18.07
CA GLY A 71 -3.14 27.50 17.97
C GLY A 71 -3.43 27.08 16.52
N GLN A 72 -3.58 28.05 15.62
CA GLN A 72 -3.74 27.74 14.18
C GLN A 72 -2.42 27.23 13.56
N MET A 73 -1.29 27.81 14.00
CA MET A 73 0.03 27.36 13.55
C MET A 73 0.31 25.92 13.99
N ILE A 74 0.00 25.55 15.23
CA ILE A 74 0.18 24.17 15.70
C ILE A 74 -0.73 23.21 14.91
N THR A 75 -1.98 23.58 14.67
CA THR A 75 -2.88 22.78 13.84
C THR A 75 -2.29 22.56 12.44
N LYS A 76 -1.70 23.61 11.85
CA LYS A 76 -1.04 23.51 10.55
C LYS A 76 0.18 22.59 10.61
N ILE A 77 1.04 22.73 11.62
CA ILE A 77 2.22 21.87 11.81
C ILE A 77 1.79 20.41 11.90
N VAL A 78 0.81 20.07 12.75
CA VAL A 78 0.31 18.68 12.87
C VAL A 78 -0.20 18.16 11.54
N ARG A 79 -0.98 18.97 10.81
CA ARG A 79 -1.50 18.59 9.49
C ARG A 79 -0.38 18.35 8.47
N ASP A 80 0.59 19.25 8.42
CA ASP A 80 1.70 19.17 7.48
C ASP A 80 2.58 17.94 7.80
N GLU A 81 2.84 17.67 9.09
CA GLU A 81 3.57 16.47 9.52
C GLU A 81 2.81 15.18 9.24
N LEU A 82 1.49 15.14 9.44
CA LEU A 82 0.66 14.00 9.05
C LEU A 82 0.72 13.76 7.54
N ALA A 83 0.62 14.82 6.74
CA ALA A 83 0.74 14.71 5.29
C ALA A 83 2.12 14.18 4.87
N GLN A 84 3.18 14.65 5.51
CA GLN A 84 4.55 14.17 5.27
C GLN A 84 4.72 12.71 5.70
N LEU A 85 4.18 12.33 6.85
CA LEU A 85 4.18 10.94 7.34
C LEU A 85 3.48 9.99 6.37
N MET A 86 2.40 10.45 5.71
CA MET A 86 1.69 9.71 4.67
C MET A 86 2.39 9.72 3.30
N GLY A 87 3.48 10.49 3.15
CA GLY A 87 4.28 10.51 1.92
C GLY A 87 4.20 11.80 1.09
N GLY A 88 3.42 12.80 1.53
CA GLY A 88 3.32 14.13 0.91
C GLY A 88 2.60 14.13 -0.42
N THR A 89 3.25 13.66 -1.48
CA THR A 89 2.72 13.63 -2.85
C THR A 89 2.37 12.22 -3.30
N ALA A 90 1.32 12.10 -4.11
CA ALA A 90 0.98 10.84 -4.75
C ALA A 90 2.09 10.40 -5.72
N THR A 91 2.50 9.15 -5.63
CA THR A 91 3.53 8.57 -6.49
C THR A 91 2.86 7.64 -7.51
N ASP A 92 3.00 7.93 -8.79
CA ASP A 92 2.46 7.09 -9.86
C ASP A 92 3.30 5.80 -10.04
N ILE A 93 2.73 4.85 -10.75
CA ILE A 93 3.39 3.59 -11.09
C ILE A 93 4.43 3.85 -12.19
N LYS A 94 5.60 3.23 -12.05
CA LYS A 94 6.66 3.29 -13.06
C LYS A 94 6.38 2.29 -14.17
N LEU A 95 6.32 2.77 -15.40
CA LEU A 95 6.09 1.95 -16.59
C LEU A 95 7.29 2.08 -17.53
N GLU A 96 8.47 1.69 -17.04
CA GLU A 96 9.73 1.76 -17.79
C GLU A 96 10.03 0.41 -18.46
N GLY A 97 10.61 0.46 -19.64
CA GLY A 97 10.95 -0.73 -20.43
C GLY A 97 9.88 -1.12 -21.45
N THR A 98 10.21 -2.08 -22.32
CA THR A 98 9.33 -2.63 -23.35
C THR A 98 9.50 -4.15 -23.41
N PRO A 99 8.57 -4.90 -22.80
CA PRO A 99 7.46 -4.45 -21.97
C PRO A 99 7.92 -3.90 -20.60
N ALA A 100 7.13 -3.00 -20.01
CA ALA A 100 7.28 -2.64 -18.61
C ALA A 100 6.82 -3.82 -17.73
N VAL A 101 7.66 -4.29 -16.82
CA VAL A 101 7.37 -5.44 -15.96
C VAL A 101 7.04 -4.97 -14.55
N ILE A 102 5.90 -5.42 -14.04
CA ILE A 102 5.41 -5.16 -12.69
C ILE A 102 5.33 -6.48 -11.94
N LEU A 103 6.03 -6.58 -10.83
CA LEU A 103 6.00 -7.76 -9.95
C LEU A 103 5.07 -7.50 -8.77
N ILE A 104 4.12 -8.41 -8.53
CA ILE A 104 3.18 -8.33 -7.41
C ILE A 104 3.55 -9.36 -6.36
N ALA A 105 3.87 -8.90 -5.16
CA ALA A 105 4.29 -9.73 -4.03
C ALA A 105 3.40 -9.52 -2.80
N GLY A 106 3.33 -10.50 -1.90
CA GLY A 106 2.56 -10.41 -0.64
C GLY A 106 2.06 -11.76 -0.16
N LEU A 107 1.50 -11.80 1.05
CA LEU A 107 0.98 -13.03 1.66
C LEU A 107 -0.28 -13.56 0.96
N GLN A 108 -0.63 -14.80 1.28
CA GLN A 108 -1.88 -15.41 0.84
C GLN A 108 -3.08 -14.62 1.40
N GLY A 109 -4.10 -14.41 0.58
CA GLY A 109 -5.30 -13.67 1.00
C GLY A 109 -5.15 -12.14 1.06
N SER A 110 -3.95 -11.60 0.80
CA SER A 110 -3.73 -10.14 0.76
C SER A 110 -4.40 -9.43 -0.42
N GLY A 111 -4.94 -10.15 -1.39
CA GLY A 111 -5.65 -9.58 -2.53
C GLY A 111 -4.79 -9.33 -3.77
N LYS A 112 -3.62 -9.96 -3.91
CA LYS A 112 -2.71 -9.82 -5.06
C LYS A 112 -3.41 -10.03 -6.41
N THR A 113 -4.04 -11.17 -6.60
CA THR A 113 -4.72 -11.54 -7.85
C THR A 113 -5.82 -10.56 -8.21
N THR A 114 -6.63 -10.14 -7.23
CA THR A 114 -7.67 -9.13 -7.43
C THR A 114 -7.06 -7.77 -7.79
N PHE A 115 -5.98 -7.38 -7.13
CA PHE A 115 -5.25 -6.16 -7.45
C PHE A 115 -4.63 -6.23 -8.85
N SER A 116 -4.00 -7.34 -9.23
CA SER A 116 -3.41 -7.54 -10.57
C SER A 116 -4.47 -7.30 -11.66
N GLY A 117 -5.68 -7.85 -11.51
CA GLY A 117 -6.79 -7.60 -12.43
C GLY A 117 -7.24 -6.14 -12.45
N LYS A 118 -7.41 -5.50 -11.28
CA LYS A 118 -7.80 -4.07 -11.19
C LYS A 118 -6.73 -3.16 -11.81
N LEU A 119 -5.46 -3.44 -11.57
CA LEU A 119 -4.35 -2.71 -12.14
C LEU A 119 -4.31 -2.86 -13.67
N ALA A 120 -4.48 -4.07 -14.18
CA ALA A 120 -4.55 -4.33 -15.62
C ALA A 120 -5.71 -3.58 -16.29
N ALA A 121 -6.90 -3.59 -15.68
CA ALA A 121 -8.06 -2.84 -16.17
C ALA A 121 -7.80 -1.33 -16.20
N MET A 122 -7.17 -0.79 -15.15
CA MET A 122 -6.82 0.63 -15.07
C MET A 122 -5.79 1.02 -16.13
N LEU A 123 -4.73 0.22 -16.31
CA LEU A 123 -3.68 0.50 -17.29
C LEU A 123 -4.22 0.42 -18.72
N LYS A 124 -5.10 -0.53 -19.00
CA LYS A 124 -5.78 -0.65 -20.29
C LYS A 124 -6.70 0.53 -20.54
N SER A 125 -7.61 0.85 -19.62
CA SER A 125 -8.66 1.85 -19.84
C SER A 125 -8.16 3.29 -19.73
N LYS A 126 -7.31 3.59 -18.72
CA LYS A 126 -6.87 4.98 -18.46
C LYS A 126 -5.56 5.34 -19.12
N LYS A 127 -4.69 4.36 -19.36
CA LYS A 127 -3.35 4.61 -19.93
C LYS A 127 -3.15 3.99 -21.34
N GLY A 128 -4.18 3.36 -21.91
CA GLY A 128 -4.16 2.78 -23.26
C GLY A 128 -3.11 1.68 -23.45
N ARG A 129 -2.76 0.95 -22.37
CA ARG A 129 -1.71 -0.06 -22.40
C ARG A 129 -2.22 -1.41 -22.87
N GLN A 130 -1.40 -2.13 -23.63
CA GLN A 130 -1.58 -3.53 -23.95
C GLN A 130 -0.95 -4.35 -22.82
N VAL A 131 -1.80 -4.92 -21.95
CA VAL A 131 -1.39 -5.57 -20.71
C VAL A 131 -1.48 -7.08 -20.85
N LEU A 132 -0.44 -7.80 -20.41
CA LEU A 132 -0.41 -9.24 -20.22
C LEU A 132 -0.38 -9.55 -18.72
N LEU A 133 -1.32 -10.34 -18.22
CA LEU A 133 -1.29 -10.91 -16.86
C LEU A 133 -0.53 -12.23 -16.89
N VAL A 134 0.30 -12.51 -15.90
CA VAL A 134 1.06 -13.76 -15.79
C VAL A 134 0.67 -14.48 -14.50
N ALA A 135 0.21 -15.74 -14.65
CA ALA A 135 -0.14 -16.60 -13.52
C ALA A 135 1.12 -17.26 -12.93
N GLY A 136 1.75 -16.59 -11.98
CA GLY A 136 2.94 -17.10 -11.28
C GLY A 136 2.64 -17.95 -10.04
N ASP A 137 1.38 -18.10 -9.62
CA ASP A 137 0.99 -19.01 -8.54
C ASP A 137 0.77 -20.42 -9.07
N VAL A 138 1.88 -21.14 -9.22
CA VAL A 138 1.88 -22.52 -9.79
C VAL A 138 1.42 -23.58 -8.79
N TYR A 139 1.28 -23.23 -7.51
CA TYR A 139 0.92 -24.18 -6.44
C TYR A 139 -0.59 -24.34 -6.26
N ARG A 140 -1.38 -23.37 -6.75
CA ARG A 140 -2.82 -23.34 -6.58
C ARG A 140 -3.54 -23.22 -7.92
N PRO A 141 -4.01 -24.33 -8.50
CA PRO A 141 -4.76 -24.29 -9.77
C PRO A 141 -5.93 -23.31 -9.73
N ALA A 142 -6.66 -23.25 -8.62
CA ALA A 142 -7.77 -22.29 -8.45
C ALA A 142 -7.34 -20.80 -8.55
N ALA A 143 -6.10 -20.46 -8.23
CA ALA A 143 -5.59 -19.11 -8.40
C ALA A 143 -5.34 -18.77 -9.89
N ILE A 144 -4.84 -19.74 -10.65
CA ILE A 144 -4.69 -19.61 -12.10
C ILE A 144 -6.04 -19.41 -12.77
N ASP A 145 -7.03 -20.25 -12.43
CA ASP A 145 -8.38 -20.14 -12.98
C ASP A 145 -9.05 -18.80 -12.58
N GLN A 146 -8.84 -18.37 -11.35
CA GLN A 146 -9.32 -17.05 -10.90
C GLN A 146 -8.73 -15.92 -11.74
N LEU A 147 -7.43 -15.96 -12.04
CA LEU A 147 -6.77 -14.94 -12.85
C LEU A 147 -7.28 -14.99 -14.30
N LYS A 148 -7.50 -16.19 -14.88
CA LYS A 148 -8.11 -16.37 -16.21
C LYS A 148 -9.51 -15.78 -16.29
N VAL A 149 -10.36 -16.03 -15.28
CA VAL A 149 -11.71 -15.47 -15.21
C VAL A 149 -11.66 -13.94 -15.12
N LEU A 150 -10.78 -13.39 -14.28
CA LEU A 150 -10.60 -11.93 -14.16
C LEU A 150 -10.11 -11.33 -15.48
N GLY A 151 -9.11 -11.94 -16.12
CA GLY A 151 -8.60 -11.51 -17.42
C GLY A 151 -9.70 -11.48 -18.49
N GLY A 152 -10.51 -12.54 -18.59
CA GLY A 152 -11.64 -12.62 -19.52
C GLY A 152 -12.69 -11.52 -19.28
N GLN A 153 -13.01 -11.22 -18.02
CA GLN A 153 -13.99 -10.18 -17.67
C GLN A 153 -13.54 -8.76 -18.06
N ILE A 154 -12.26 -8.47 -18.00
CA ILE A 154 -11.68 -7.16 -18.33
C ILE A 154 -11.12 -7.12 -19.77
N GLY A 155 -11.19 -8.25 -20.50
CA GLY A 155 -10.63 -8.38 -21.84
C GLY A 155 -9.11 -8.21 -21.87
N VAL A 156 -8.40 -8.76 -20.89
CA VAL A 156 -6.93 -8.77 -20.79
C VAL A 156 -6.46 -10.22 -20.86
N GLU A 157 -5.44 -10.46 -21.69
CA GLU A 157 -4.88 -11.80 -21.87
C GLU A 157 -4.12 -12.26 -20.62
N VAL A 158 -4.22 -13.57 -20.33
CA VAL A 158 -3.54 -14.21 -19.22
C VAL A 158 -2.60 -15.29 -19.74
N TYR A 159 -1.32 -15.12 -19.50
CA TYR A 159 -0.29 -16.10 -19.83
C TYR A 159 -0.20 -17.17 -18.75
N THR A 160 -0.26 -18.42 -19.19
CA THR A 160 -0.13 -19.60 -18.32
C THR A 160 0.65 -20.69 -19.06
N GLU A 161 1.38 -21.52 -18.32
CA GLU A 161 2.04 -22.71 -18.87
C GLU A 161 1.55 -23.93 -18.10
N GLU A 162 0.75 -24.78 -18.75
CA GLU A 162 0.26 -26.00 -18.14
C GLU A 162 1.40 -26.99 -17.88
N GLY A 163 1.43 -27.56 -16.66
CA GLY A 163 2.46 -28.52 -16.25
C GLY A 163 3.79 -27.89 -15.81
N ASN A 164 4.06 -26.63 -16.15
CA ASN A 164 5.27 -25.96 -15.67
C ASN A 164 5.09 -25.49 -14.23
N LYS A 165 5.96 -25.96 -13.33
CA LYS A 165 5.96 -25.62 -11.90
C LYS A 165 7.08 -24.66 -11.52
N ASN A 166 7.78 -24.08 -12.51
CA ASN A 166 8.85 -23.13 -12.27
C ASN A 166 8.37 -21.69 -12.52
N PRO A 167 8.02 -20.92 -11.48
CA PRO A 167 7.47 -19.57 -11.64
C PRO A 167 8.47 -18.58 -12.26
N VAL A 168 9.77 -18.80 -12.07
CA VAL A 168 10.83 -17.98 -12.69
C VAL A 168 10.79 -18.15 -14.21
N GLN A 169 10.78 -19.41 -14.68
CA GLN A 169 10.76 -19.72 -16.10
C GLN A 169 9.46 -19.22 -16.77
N ILE A 170 8.31 -19.39 -16.11
CA ILE A 170 7.03 -18.88 -16.59
C ILE A 170 7.09 -17.36 -16.78
N ALA A 171 7.65 -16.63 -15.81
CA ALA A 171 7.76 -15.17 -15.89
C ALA A 171 8.70 -14.72 -17.02
N GLU A 172 9.85 -15.39 -17.23
CA GLU A 172 10.76 -15.10 -18.33
C GLU A 172 10.13 -15.38 -19.70
N ASN A 173 9.44 -16.51 -19.82
CA ASN A 173 8.76 -16.90 -21.07
C ASN A 173 7.60 -15.96 -21.39
N ALA A 174 6.85 -15.53 -20.37
CA ALA A 174 5.80 -14.52 -20.52
C ALA A 174 6.33 -13.18 -21.05
N ILE A 175 7.52 -12.75 -20.62
CA ILE A 175 8.15 -11.53 -21.13
C ILE A 175 8.56 -11.70 -22.61
N LYS A 176 9.09 -12.86 -22.98
CA LYS A 176 9.40 -13.18 -24.41
C LYS A 176 8.12 -13.16 -25.23
N TYR A 177 7.08 -13.82 -24.75
CA TYR A 177 5.75 -13.83 -25.37
C TYR A 177 5.20 -12.42 -25.54
N ALA A 178 5.27 -11.59 -24.50
CA ALA A 178 4.80 -10.20 -24.54
C ALA A 178 5.48 -9.38 -25.64
N ARG A 179 6.80 -9.54 -25.80
CA ARG A 179 7.56 -8.86 -26.87
C ARG A 179 7.13 -9.28 -28.26
N GLN A 180 6.84 -10.56 -28.46
CA GLN A 180 6.43 -11.13 -29.74
C GLN A 180 5.01 -10.71 -30.15
N HIS A 181 4.12 -10.49 -29.15
CA HIS A 181 2.70 -10.21 -29.39
C HIS A 181 2.31 -8.75 -29.14
N GLY A 182 3.29 -7.86 -28.95
CA GLY A 182 3.05 -6.42 -28.87
C GLY A 182 2.49 -5.93 -27.53
N PHE A 183 2.55 -6.74 -26.47
CA PHE A 183 2.23 -6.29 -25.13
C PHE A 183 3.31 -5.33 -24.62
N ASN A 184 2.89 -4.20 -24.04
CA ASN A 184 3.82 -3.21 -23.53
C ASN A 184 3.88 -3.14 -21.99
N VAL A 185 3.01 -3.89 -21.31
CA VAL A 185 3.05 -4.08 -19.85
C VAL A 185 2.83 -5.55 -19.53
N VAL A 186 3.64 -6.08 -18.62
CA VAL A 186 3.51 -7.43 -18.05
C VAL A 186 3.32 -7.31 -16.54
N ILE A 187 2.24 -7.90 -16.01
CA ILE A 187 1.99 -7.96 -14.56
C ILE A 187 2.16 -9.41 -14.11
N VAL A 188 3.16 -9.67 -13.29
CA VAL A 188 3.44 -11.00 -12.74
C VAL A 188 2.76 -11.14 -11.38
N ASP A 189 1.69 -11.93 -11.32
CA ASP A 189 0.98 -12.29 -10.08
C ASP A 189 1.66 -13.49 -9.45
N THR A 190 2.31 -13.31 -8.29
CA THR A 190 3.09 -14.37 -7.65
C THR A 190 2.27 -15.16 -6.63
N ALA A 191 2.75 -16.36 -6.30
CA ALA A 191 2.22 -17.13 -5.18
C ALA A 191 2.29 -16.35 -3.87
N GLY A 192 1.38 -16.65 -2.96
CA GLY A 192 1.44 -16.18 -1.57
C GLY A 192 1.34 -17.36 -0.62
N ARG A 193 2.07 -17.32 0.47
CA ARG A 193 1.95 -18.26 1.57
C ARG A 193 1.27 -17.61 2.77
N LEU A 194 0.85 -18.41 3.74
CA LEU A 194 0.14 -17.92 4.94
C LEU A 194 1.04 -17.07 5.84
N ALA A 195 2.33 -17.37 5.85
CA ALA A 195 3.33 -16.63 6.61
C ALA A 195 4.58 -16.39 5.74
N VAL A 196 5.41 -15.46 6.16
CA VAL A 196 6.72 -15.24 5.55
C VAL A 196 7.62 -16.41 5.91
N ASP A 197 8.10 -17.12 4.91
CA ASP A 197 9.08 -18.19 5.06
C ASP A 197 10.24 -18.02 4.07
N GLU A 198 11.34 -18.70 4.34
CA GLU A 198 12.56 -18.60 3.55
C GLU A 198 12.35 -19.02 2.10
N ALA A 199 11.62 -20.12 1.86
CA ALA A 199 11.38 -20.65 0.53
C ALA A 199 10.57 -19.69 -0.34
N MET A 200 9.55 -19.04 0.24
CA MET A 200 8.75 -18.01 -0.44
C MET A 200 9.63 -16.81 -0.81
N MET A 201 10.45 -16.34 0.12
CA MET A 201 11.28 -15.16 -0.12
C MET A 201 12.36 -15.43 -1.16
N GLN A 202 12.95 -16.63 -1.17
CA GLN A 202 13.89 -17.06 -2.20
C GLN A 202 13.23 -17.12 -3.57
N GLU A 203 12.02 -17.68 -3.68
CA GLU A 203 11.27 -17.77 -4.92
C GLU A 203 10.96 -16.39 -5.51
N ILE A 204 10.38 -15.48 -4.70
CA ILE A 204 10.04 -14.13 -5.17
C ILE A 204 11.30 -13.34 -5.54
N THR A 205 12.38 -13.51 -4.78
CA THR A 205 13.67 -12.88 -5.07
C THR A 205 14.24 -13.41 -6.38
N ALA A 206 14.18 -14.73 -6.63
CA ALA A 206 14.62 -15.32 -7.88
C ALA A 206 13.80 -14.82 -9.08
N ILE A 207 12.48 -14.71 -8.95
CA ILE A 207 11.64 -14.10 -9.99
C ILE A 207 12.08 -12.65 -10.24
N LYS A 208 12.23 -11.84 -9.18
CA LYS A 208 12.65 -10.43 -9.29
C LYS A 208 14.00 -10.30 -10.03
N GLN A 209 14.97 -11.14 -9.69
CA GLN A 209 16.30 -11.13 -10.33
C GLN A 209 16.23 -11.51 -11.81
N ALA A 210 15.41 -12.49 -12.16
CA ALA A 210 15.27 -12.97 -13.54
C ALA A 210 14.54 -11.95 -14.43
N VAL A 211 13.42 -11.40 -13.97
CA VAL A 211 12.58 -10.51 -14.81
C VAL A 211 12.97 -9.03 -14.70
N LYS A 212 13.77 -8.64 -13.70
CA LYS A 212 14.22 -7.26 -13.45
C LYS A 212 13.08 -6.25 -13.61
N PRO A 213 12.04 -6.34 -12.75
CA PRO A 213 10.85 -5.51 -12.90
C PRO A 213 11.19 -4.03 -12.74
N GLY A 214 10.58 -3.15 -13.53
CA GLY A 214 10.64 -1.71 -13.34
C GLY A 214 9.88 -1.25 -12.10
N GLU A 215 8.94 -2.09 -11.63
CA GLU A 215 8.13 -1.83 -10.42
C GLU A 215 7.86 -3.14 -9.67
N THR A 216 8.15 -3.17 -8.37
CA THR A 216 7.77 -4.25 -7.45
C THR A 216 6.79 -3.71 -6.44
N LEU A 217 5.57 -4.25 -6.39
CA LEU A 217 4.50 -3.81 -5.51
C LEU A 217 4.22 -4.85 -4.43
N PHE A 218 4.30 -4.43 -3.19
CA PHE A 218 3.93 -5.24 -2.03
C PHE A 218 2.46 -5.03 -1.68
N VAL A 219 1.66 -6.08 -1.79
CA VAL A 219 0.22 -6.08 -1.51
C VAL A 219 -0.03 -6.63 -0.12
N VAL A 220 -0.65 -5.82 0.73
CA VAL A 220 -0.92 -6.16 2.12
C VAL A 220 -2.37 -5.86 2.50
N ASP A 221 -2.93 -6.75 3.33
CA ASP A 221 -4.26 -6.60 3.91
C ASP A 221 -4.21 -5.64 5.10
N SER A 222 -4.91 -4.51 5.00
CA SER A 222 -4.94 -3.50 6.07
C SER A 222 -5.65 -3.98 7.34
N MET A 223 -6.49 -5.02 7.24
CA MET A 223 -7.21 -5.58 8.40
C MET A 223 -6.31 -6.35 9.36
N THR A 224 -5.09 -6.70 8.96
CA THR A 224 -4.15 -7.43 9.83
C THR A 224 -3.41 -6.53 10.82
N GLY A 225 -3.68 -5.21 10.84
CA GLY A 225 -3.16 -4.28 11.85
C GLY A 225 -1.64 -4.26 11.93
N GLN A 226 -1.07 -4.49 13.12
CA GLN A 226 0.39 -4.47 13.34
C GLN A 226 1.14 -5.63 12.65
N ASP A 227 0.47 -6.74 12.35
CA ASP A 227 1.07 -7.84 11.58
C ASP A 227 1.36 -7.41 10.14
N ALA A 228 0.51 -6.55 9.57
CA ALA A 228 0.79 -5.92 8.28
C ALA A 228 2.10 -5.12 8.28
N VAL A 229 2.37 -4.40 9.37
CA VAL A 229 3.59 -3.59 9.54
C VAL A 229 4.83 -4.48 9.63
N ASN A 230 4.76 -5.56 10.42
CA ASN A 230 5.86 -6.52 10.58
C ASN A 230 6.16 -7.22 9.26
N THR A 231 5.13 -7.71 8.58
CA THR A 231 5.23 -8.34 7.26
C THR A 231 5.85 -7.37 6.23
N ALA A 232 5.39 -6.12 6.20
CA ALA A 232 5.92 -5.12 5.28
C ALA A 232 7.42 -4.86 5.51
N ARG A 233 7.85 -4.80 6.78
CA ARG A 233 9.26 -4.65 7.13
C ARG A 233 10.10 -5.81 6.62
N GLU A 234 9.64 -7.04 6.85
CA GLU A 234 10.34 -8.26 6.46
C GLU A 234 10.47 -8.39 4.92
N PHE A 235 9.37 -8.15 4.21
CA PHE A 235 9.40 -8.09 2.74
C PHE A 235 10.32 -6.98 2.23
N ASN A 236 10.32 -5.79 2.84
CA ASN A 236 11.16 -4.68 2.41
C ASN A 236 12.65 -4.99 2.58
N GLN A 237 13.02 -5.62 3.68
CA GLN A 237 14.42 -6.00 3.95
C GLN A 237 14.98 -6.99 2.92
N ARG A 238 14.14 -7.90 2.42
CA ARG A 238 14.59 -8.97 1.52
C ARG A 238 14.35 -8.67 0.05
N LEU A 239 13.24 -8.01 -0.26
CA LEU A 239 12.81 -7.78 -1.63
C LEU A 239 13.06 -6.34 -2.10
N ASP A 240 13.23 -5.37 -1.18
CA ASP A 240 13.34 -3.94 -1.51
C ASP A 240 12.30 -3.52 -2.56
N PHE A 241 11.02 -3.62 -2.21
CA PHE A 241 9.93 -3.27 -3.12
C PHE A 241 9.81 -1.75 -3.32
N ASP A 242 9.19 -1.32 -4.43
CA ASP A 242 9.09 0.10 -4.83
C ASP A 242 7.88 0.81 -4.25
N GLY A 243 6.84 0.08 -3.91
CA GLY A 243 5.61 0.66 -3.37
C GLY A 243 4.71 -0.35 -2.67
N VAL A 244 3.81 0.19 -1.85
CA VAL A 244 2.83 -0.59 -1.08
C VAL A 244 1.44 -0.41 -1.66
N VAL A 245 0.70 -1.51 -1.69
CA VAL A 245 -0.73 -1.57 -2.03
C VAL A 245 -1.49 -2.04 -0.81
N LEU A 246 -2.36 -1.18 -0.29
CA LEU A 246 -3.25 -1.53 0.81
C LEU A 246 -4.59 -2.03 0.28
N THR A 247 -5.04 -3.17 0.75
CA THR A 247 -6.32 -3.77 0.38
C THR A 247 -7.28 -3.81 1.57
N LYS A 248 -8.56 -4.01 1.29
CA LYS A 248 -9.64 -4.17 2.27
C LYS A 248 -9.79 -3.00 3.25
N LEU A 249 -9.54 -1.79 2.77
CA LEU A 249 -9.59 -0.57 3.58
C LEU A 249 -10.99 -0.15 4.04
N ASP A 250 -12.02 -0.76 3.47
CA ASP A 250 -13.42 -0.63 3.84
C ASP A 250 -13.86 -1.61 4.95
N GLY A 251 -12.97 -2.50 5.38
CA GLY A 251 -13.18 -3.31 6.58
C GLY A 251 -13.17 -2.45 7.85
N ASP A 252 -13.46 -3.06 9.00
CA ASP A 252 -13.42 -2.40 10.31
C ASP A 252 -11.97 -2.07 10.72
N THR A 253 -11.28 -1.31 9.88
CA THR A 253 -9.90 -0.88 10.12
C THR A 253 -9.87 0.56 10.57
N ARG A 254 -9.07 0.83 11.57
CA ARG A 254 -8.87 2.18 12.11
C ARG A 254 -7.89 3.02 11.26
N GLY A 255 -7.32 2.44 10.21
CA GLY A 255 -6.42 3.11 9.25
C GLY A 255 -4.97 3.27 9.71
N GLY A 256 -4.65 2.97 10.97
CA GLY A 256 -3.30 3.16 11.51
C GLY A 256 -2.23 2.27 10.90
N ALA A 257 -2.62 1.11 10.34
CA ALA A 257 -1.69 0.25 9.61
C ALA A 257 -1.05 0.99 8.41
N ALA A 258 -1.83 1.80 7.68
CA ALA A 258 -1.32 2.59 6.56
C ALA A 258 -0.20 3.55 6.97
N ILE A 259 -0.44 4.31 8.04
CA ILE A 259 0.53 5.25 8.62
C ILE A 259 1.78 4.51 9.09
N SER A 260 1.58 3.40 9.80
CA SER A 260 2.67 2.62 10.38
C SER A 260 3.55 1.94 9.31
N ILE A 261 2.93 1.34 8.29
CA ILE A 261 3.66 0.72 7.18
C ILE A 261 4.52 1.78 6.48
N ARG A 262 3.92 2.91 6.10
CA ARG A 262 4.64 3.99 5.41
C ARG A 262 5.85 4.46 6.21
N ALA A 263 5.67 4.71 7.52
CA ALA A 263 6.74 5.17 8.41
C ALA A 263 7.85 4.13 8.60
N VAL A 264 7.50 2.84 8.68
CA VAL A 264 8.45 1.76 8.97
C VAL A 264 9.26 1.36 7.75
N VAL A 265 8.64 1.26 6.56
CA VAL A 265 9.34 0.81 5.35
C VAL A 265 9.88 1.95 4.50
N ASN A 266 9.45 3.18 4.75
CA ASN A 266 9.82 4.38 3.98
C ASN A 266 9.59 4.21 2.45
N LYS A 267 8.51 3.51 2.07
CA LYS A 267 8.10 3.30 0.68
C LYS A 267 6.73 3.94 0.45
N PRO A 268 6.46 4.49 -0.74
CA PRO A 268 5.18 5.15 -1.02
C PRO A 268 4.01 4.18 -0.96
N LEU A 269 2.87 4.66 -0.46
CA LEU A 269 1.58 4.00 -0.63
C LEU A 269 1.05 4.37 -2.02
N LYS A 270 1.13 3.44 -2.98
CA LYS A 270 0.74 3.71 -4.37
C LYS A 270 -0.73 3.48 -4.65
N PHE A 271 -1.32 2.50 -3.97
CA PHE A 271 -2.73 2.15 -4.14
C PHE A 271 -3.38 1.82 -2.81
N CYS A 272 -4.59 2.35 -2.65
CA CYS A 272 -5.50 2.05 -1.55
C CYS A 272 -6.79 1.50 -2.13
N LEU A 273 -7.10 0.24 -1.86
CA LEU A 273 -8.23 -0.46 -2.44
C LEU A 273 -9.35 -0.63 -1.43
N LEU A 274 -10.54 -0.24 -1.87
CA LEU A 274 -11.80 -0.50 -1.18
C LEU A 274 -12.48 -1.71 -1.81
N TYR A 275 -13.23 -2.46 -1.04
CA TYR A 275 -14.05 -3.57 -1.52
C TYR A 275 -15.16 -3.08 -2.46
N THR A 276 -15.68 -1.89 -2.20
CA THR A 276 -16.70 -1.20 -2.99
C THR A 276 -16.26 -0.76 -4.38
N SER A 277 -14.96 -0.83 -4.72
CA SER A 277 -14.57 -0.72 -6.12
C SER A 277 -15.17 -1.91 -6.88
N PRO A 278 -15.95 -1.70 -7.97
CA PRO A 278 -16.61 -2.79 -8.67
C PRO A 278 -15.60 -3.88 -9.03
N SER A 279 -15.71 -4.99 -8.29
CA SER A 279 -14.97 -6.21 -8.58
C SER A 279 -15.81 -7.03 -9.54
N PRO A 280 -15.20 -7.73 -10.47
CA PRO A 280 -15.91 -8.72 -11.28
C PRO A 280 -16.76 -9.71 -10.46
N ARG A 281 -16.42 -9.95 -9.19
CA ARG A 281 -17.21 -10.79 -8.26
C ARG A 281 -18.52 -10.15 -7.80
N ASP A 282 -18.64 -8.81 -7.83
CA ASP A 282 -19.80 -8.11 -7.26
C ASP A 282 -21.04 -8.20 -8.17
N ARG A 283 -20.86 -8.49 -9.47
CA ARG A 283 -21.95 -8.69 -10.43
C ARG A 283 -22.76 -9.98 -10.23
N THR A 284 -22.25 -10.93 -9.43
CA THR A 284 -22.92 -12.21 -9.21
C THR A 284 -23.80 -12.28 -7.96
N ARG A 285 -23.87 -11.21 -7.14
CA ARG A 285 -24.67 -11.16 -5.91
C ARG A 285 -25.98 -10.37 -6.02
N SER A 286 -26.29 -9.80 -7.17
CA SER A 286 -27.60 -9.17 -7.42
C SER A 286 -28.51 -10.09 -8.24
N ARG A 287 -28.98 -11.18 -7.63
CA ARG A 287 -30.19 -11.91 -8.00
C ARG A 287 -30.83 -12.51 -6.75
#